data_dc7dd5619a0d01e402c0bf44778a57fd
#
_entry.id   dc7dd5619a0d01e402c0bf44778a57fd
#
_cell.length_a   1.000
_cell.length_b   1.000
_cell.length_c   1.000
_cell.angle_alpha   90.00
_cell.angle_beta   90.00
_cell.angle_gamma   90.00
#
_symmetry.space_group_name_H-M   'P 1'
#
loop_
_entity.id
_entity.type
_entity.pdbx_description
1 polymer ?
#
loop_
_entity_poly.entity_id
_entity_poly.type
_entity_poly.pdbx_seq_one_letter_code
_entity_poly.pdbx_strand_id
1 'polypeptide(L)'
;MTATPRFGVNYTPTRGWFHHWLDFDLDDVRADLDSVAELGLDHVRVFPLWPLFQPNRTLVRPRAVEQLVALVDAAGERGLEVNVDGLQGHLSSFDFVPSWTTTWHRRNLFTDPEVTAGQAEYLRTLAQALADRPHFLGMTVGNETNQFSSDPHPDPDRITEAEAAEWLRRMVAACEAGAPGRTHLHASDDAAWYADGHPFTPAHAARIGAMTNVHSWVFNGTAQRHGPSATATEQHAAYLIELAKPWAEEPHRPVWLQEVGAPAPHVPPERAGAFTTATVRNALDCPDVWGVTWWSSHDVDRSLADFPELEYDLGLLTNDRRVKPAGAALAEAVAELRQSWRPPRARTTALVLHGADGSGGRAACAPGGAYFEAWMRLAADGVRPACVLAEEAADAERLAARGISEVVEPRDVPPTPQRPGPRG
;
A
#
# COMPACT_ATOMS: atom_id res chain seq x y z
N MET A 1 -3.40 24.05 -7.71
CA MET A 1 -4.00 23.08 -8.66
C MET A 1 -3.53 21.71 -8.20
N THR A 2 -4.43 20.83 -7.82
CA THR A 2 -4.09 19.44 -7.49
C THR A 2 -3.55 18.77 -8.76
N ALA A 3 -2.36 18.17 -8.67
CA ALA A 3 -1.75 17.45 -9.79
C ALA A 3 -2.65 16.27 -10.21
N THR A 4 -2.55 15.86 -11.46
CA THR A 4 -3.23 14.62 -11.93
C THR A 4 -2.70 13.43 -11.13
N PRO A 5 -3.56 12.56 -10.59
CA PRO A 5 -3.12 11.36 -9.89
C PRO A 5 -2.26 10.47 -10.79
N ARG A 6 -1.33 9.79 -10.16
CA ARG A 6 -0.39 8.89 -10.83
C ARG A 6 -0.89 7.46 -10.78
N PHE A 7 -0.53 6.69 -11.79
CA PHE A 7 -0.88 5.28 -11.87
C PHE A 7 0.37 4.44 -12.01
N GLY A 8 0.43 3.37 -11.28
CA GLY A 8 1.58 2.47 -11.34
C GLY A 8 1.20 1.03 -11.03
N VAL A 9 2.23 0.23 -10.97
CA VAL A 9 2.10 -1.19 -10.66
C VAL A 9 3.28 -1.67 -9.80
N ASN A 10 3.00 -2.60 -8.91
CA ASN A 10 4.02 -3.36 -8.20
C ASN A 10 4.63 -4.34 -9.20
N TYR A 11 5.92 -4.18 -9.51
CA TYR A 11 6.60 -4.96 -10.53
C TYR A 11 6.88 -6.37 -10.03
N THR A 12 6.23 -7.35 -10.63
CA THR A 12 6.47 -8.78 -10.42
C THR A 12 7.15 -9.32 -11.68
N PRO A 13 8.43 -9.72 -11.61
CA PRO A 13 9.15 -10.28 -12.76
C PRO A 13 8.50 -11.55 -13.28
N THR A 14 8.33 -11.66 -14.61
CA THR A 14 7.74 -12.84 -15.25
C THR A 14 8.60 -14.08 -15.08
N ARG A 15 9.92 -13.92 -14.98
CA ARG A 15 10.86 -15.01 -14.80
C ARG A 15 11.45 -15.00 -13.40
N GLY A 16 11.16 -16.06 -12.65
CA GLY A 16 11.73 -16.28 -11.33
C GLY A 16 11.14 -15.40 -10.21
N TRP A 17 10.05 -14.65 -10.48
CA TRP A 17 9.45 -13.76 -9.51
C TRP A 17 10.52 -12.85 -8.86
N PHE A 18 10.44 -12.50 -7.58
CA PHE A 18 11.47 -11.68 -6.93
C PHE A 18 12.81 -12.40 -6.70
N HIS A 19 12.90 -13.71 -7.00
CA HIS A 19 14.18 -14.42 -7.05
C HIS A 19 15.01 -14.11 -8.32
N HIS A 20 14.46 -13.37 -9.29
CA HIS A 20 15.17 -12.96 -10.51
C HIS A 20 16.51 -12.24 -10.23
N TRP A 21 16.70 -11.68 -9.04
CA TRP A 21 17.96 -11.07 -8.62
C TRP A 21 19.14 -12.06 -8.48
N LEU A 22 18.86 -13.37 -8.44
CA LEU A 22 19.90 -14.42 -8.45
C LEU A 22 20.48 -14.61 -9.84
N ASP A 23 19.60 -14.63 -10.84
CA ASP A 23 19.92 -14.85 -12.26
C ASP A 23 19.39 -13.66 -13.09
N PHE A 24 19.81 -12.45 -12.72
CA PHE A 24 19.30 -11.22 -13.30
C PHE A 24 19.58 -11.12 -14.79
N ASP A 25 18.52 -11.06 -15.58
CA ASP A 25 18.52 -10.81 -17.00
C ASP A 25 17.86 -9.48 -17.32
N LEU A 26 18.63 -8.52 -17.83
CA LEU A 26 18.13 -7.18 -18.14
C LEU A 26 17.18 -7.16 -19.34
N ASP A 27 17.34 -8.10 -20.27
CA ASP A 27 16.46 -8.16 -21.45
C ASP A 27 15.09 -8.71 -21.07
N ASP A 28 14.99 -9.67 -20.16
CA ASP A 28 13.71 -10.10 -19.57
C ASP A 28 13.03 -8.92 -18.81
N VAL A 29 13.81 -8.19 -18.00
CA VAL A 29 13.31 -6.98 -17.30
C VAL A 29 12.80 -5.93 -18.29
N ARG A 30 13.52 -5.67 -19.35
CA ARG A 30 13.10 -4.73 -20.40
C ARG A 30 11.79 -5.16 -21.06
N ALA A 31 11.64 -6.44 -21.39
CA ALA A 31 10.44 -6.98 -21.98
C ALA A 31 9.22 -6.86 -21.04
N ASP A 32 9.41 -7.09 -19.74
CA ASP A 32 8.37 -6.88 -18.72
C ASP A 32 7.97 -5.41 -18.64
N LEU A 33 8.95 -4.51 -18.56
CA LEU A 33 8.71 -3.07 -18.47
C LEU A 33 8.09 -2.48 -19.74
N ASP A 34 8.39 -3.04 -20.93
CA ASP A 34 7.71 -2.69 -22.17
C ASP A 34 6.21 -2.96 -22.07
N SER A 35 5.83 -4.17 -21.61
CA SER A 35 4.42 -4.53 -21.44
C SER A 35 3.69 -3.70 -20.37
N VAL A 36 4.39 -3.27 -19.31
CA VAL A 36 3.86 -2.34 -18.30
C VAL A 36 3.66 -0.95 -18.88
N ALA A 37 4.61 -0.44 -19.65
CA ALA A 37 4.52 0.89 -20.28
C ALA A 37 3.38 0.97 -21.30
N GLU A 38 3.08 -0.13 -22.01
CA GLU A 38 1.96 -0.22 -22.94
C GLU A 38 0.59 -0.05 -22.27
N LEU A 39 0.47 -0.33 -20.95
CA LEU A 39 -0.74 -0.01 -20.17
C LEU A 39 -0.90 1.48 -19.89
N GLY A 40 0.10 2.31 -20.24
CA GLY A 40 0.07 3.75 -20.03
C GLY A 40 0.33 4.17 -18.59
N LEU A 41 1.03 3.38 -17.80
CA LEU A 41 1.34 3.67 -16.39
C LEU A 41 2.49 4.68 -16.23
N ASP A 42 2.57 5.33 -15.07
CA ASP A 42 3.55 6.37 -14.76
C ASP A 42 4.76 5.85 -13.96
N HIS A 43 4.55 4.78 -13.19
CA HIS A 43 5.58 4.29 -12.27
C HIS A 43 5.46 2.80 -11.98
N VAL A 44 6.56 2.26 -11.49
CA VAL A 44 6.64 0.91 -10.91
C VAL A 44 7.21 0.97 -9.49
N ARG A 45 6.76 0.06 -8.62
CA ARG A 45 7.38 -0.22 -7.32
C ARG A 45 8.16 -1.51 -7.43
N VAL A 46 9.44 -1.51 -7.04
CA VAL A 46 10.42 -2.58 -7.27
C VAL A 46 10.93 -3.12 -5.95
N PHE A 47 11.17 -4.43 -5.88
CA PHE A 47 11.46 -5.18 -4.67
C PHE A 47 12.85 -5.87 -4.72
N PRO A 48 13.95 -5.19 -4.33
CA PRO A 48 15.23 -5.83 -4.13
C PRO A 48 15.18 -6.69 -2.85
N LEU A 49 15.14 -8.03 -2.97
CA LEU A 49 15.04 -8.92 -1.81
C LEU A 49 16.20 -8.73 -0.84
N TRP A 50 15.90 -8.28 0.36
CA TRP A 50 16.88 -7.90 1.38
C TRP A 50 17.99 -8.95 1.62
N PRO A 51 17.70 -10.26 1.82
CA PRO A 51 18.76 -11.25 2.02
C PRO A 51 19.67 -11.46 0.81
N LEU A 52 19.17 -11.16 -0.40
CA LEU A 52 19.98 -11.27 -1.62
C LEU A 52 20.87 -10.05 -1.84
N PHE A 53 20.45 -8.88 -1.36
CA PHE A 53 21.22 -7.64 -1.46
C PHE A 53 22.19 -7.46 -0.30
N GLN A 54 21.78 -7.80 0.93
CA GLN A 54 22.58 -7.69 2.15
C GLN A 54 22.69 -9.06 2.87
N PRO A 55 23.43 -10.04 2.29
CA PRO A 55 23.57 -11.38 2.88
C PRO A 55 24.37 -11.40 4.18
N ASN A 56 25.09 -10.35 4.50
CA ASN A 56 25.78 -10.11 5.77
C ASN A 56 25.60 -8.66 6.20
N ARG A 57 25.57 -8.40 7.50
CA ARG A 57 25.29 -7.08 8.09
C ARG A 57 26.14 -5.95 7.50
N THR A 58 27.39 -6.22 7.17
CA THR A 58 28.36 -5.24 6.64
C THR A 58 28.62 -5.41 5.14
N LEU A 59 27.92 -6.32 4.47
CA LEU A 59 28.08 -6.57 3.05
C LEU A 59 26.78 -6.29 2.31
N VAL A 60 26.66 -5.12 1.72
CA VAL A 60 25.70 -4.87 0.64
C VAL A 60 26.42 -5.26 -0.67
N ARG A 61 25.82 -6.19 -1.42
CA ARG A 61 26.46 -6.75 -2.63
C ARG A 61 26.52 -5.69 -3.75
N PRO A 62 27.73 -5.25 -4.19
CA PRO A 62 27.84 -4.25 -5.24
C PRO A 62 27.14 -4.67 -6.54
N ARG A 63 27.26 -5.94 -6.92
CA ARG A 63 26.62 -6.47 -8.15
C ARG A 63 25.10 -6.38 -8.09
N ALA A 64 24.48 -6.63 -6.94
CA ALA A 64 23.04 -6.49 -6.78
C ALA A 64 22.59 -5.03 -6.89
N VAL A 65 23.36 -4.11 -6.33
CA VAL A 65 23.12 -2.66 -6.48
C VAL A 65 23.24 -2.22 -7.94
N GLU A 66 24.26 -2.70 -8.68
CA GLU A 66 24.41 -2.45 -10.12
C GLU A 66 23.19 -2.97 -10.92
N GLN A 67 22.68 -4.14 -10.58
CA GLN A 67 21.47 -4.71 -11.19
C GLN A 67 20.23 -3.83 -10.93
N LEU A 68 20.07 -3.34 -9.69
CA LEU A 68 18.99 -2.42 -9.35
C LEU A 68 19.09 -1.10 -10.15
N VAL A 69 20.29 -0.53 -10.24
CA VAL A 69 20.52 0.67 -11.05
C VAL A 69 20.15 0.42 -12.52
N ALA A 70 20.57 -0.71 -13.09
CA ALA A 70 20.25 -1.07 -14.46
C ALA A 70 18.73 -1.22 -14.70
N LEU A 71 18.00 -1.79 -13.73
CA LEU A 71 16.52 -1.88 -13.78
C LEU A 71 15.90 -0.48 -13.74
N VAL A 72 16.34 0.40 -12.84
CA VAL A 72 15.83 1.78 -12.74
C VAL A 72 16.10 2.57 -14.03
N ASP A 73 17.28 2.43 -14.61
CA ASP A 73 17.62 3.06 -15.89
C ASP A 73 16.74 2.51 -17.03
N ALA A 74 16.50 1.18 -17.07
CA ALA A 74 15.62 0.56 -18.07
C ALA A 74 14.14 1.00 -17.93
N ALA A 75 13.65 1.21 -16.70
CA ALA A 75 12.34 1.79 -16.46
C ALA A 75 12.27 3.24 -16.96
N GLY A 76 13.31 4.03 -16.68
CA GLY A 76 13.43 5.41 -17.13
C GLY A 76 13.46 5.56 -18.66
N GLU A 77 14.08 4.63 -19.39
CA GLU A 77 14.06 4.56 -20.86
C GLU A 77 12.62 4.45 -21.41
N ARG A 78 11.68 3.97 -20.62
CA ARG A 78 10.25 3.78 -20.94
C ARG A 78 9.35 4.87 -20.33
N GLY A 79 9.94 5.88 -19.73
CA GLY A 79 9.21 6.95 -19.05
C GLY A 79 8.55 6.53 -17.73
N LEU A 80 8.92 5.37 -17.20
CA LEU A 80 8.43 4.88 -15.91
C LEU A 80 9.34 5.39 -14.79
N GLU A 81 8.75 6.02 -13.77
CA GLU A 81 9.47 6.32 -12.54
C GLU A 81 9.45 5.13 -11.59
N VAL A 82 10.44 5.05 -10.70
CA VAL A 82 10.65 3.87 -9.84
C VAL A 82 10.64 4.27 -8.37
N ASN A 83 9.74 3.67 -7.60
CA ASN A 83 9.87 3.57 -6.16
C ASN A 83 10.54 2.26 -5.80
N VAL A 84 11.54 2.29 -4.91
CA VAL A 84 12.28 1.10 -4.48
C VAL A 84 11.88 0.75 -3.05
N ASP A 85 11.40 -0.47 -2.88
CA ASP A 85 11.07 -1.03 -1.57
C ASP A 85 12.30 -1.70 -0.96
N GLY A 86 12.75 -1.24 0.20
CA GLY A 86 14.04 -1.66 0.74
C GLY A 86 14.01 -2.96 1.53
N LEU A 87 13.28 -2.98 2.64
CA LEU A 87 13.23 -4.11 3.57
C LEU A 87 11.96 -4.94 3.31
N GLN A 88 12.04 -5.92 2.40
CA GLN A 88 10.91 -6.80 2.12
C GLN A 88 10.87 -7.91 3.17
N GLY A 89 10.50 -7.58 4.37
CA GLY A 89 10.33 -8.58 5.39
C GLY A 89 9.27 -9.61 4.99
N HIS A 90 8.06 -9.16 4.67
CA HIS A 90 6.95 -10.00 4.27
C HIS A 90 6.51 -9.69 2.83
N LEU A 91 6.40 -10.71 1.98
CA LEU A 91 5.91 -10.63 0.60
C LEU A 91 5.19 -11.91 0.21
N SER A 92 3.94 -11.81 -0.24
CA SER A 92 3.17 -12.97 -0.74
C SER A 92 3.22 -14.19 0.17
N SER A 93 3.16 -13.97 1.50
CA SER A 93 3.27 -14.98 2.56
C SER A 93 4.66 -15.57 2.81
N PHE A 94 5.71 -14.99 2.23
CA PHE A 94 7.09 -15.36 2.52
C PHE A 94 7.79 -14.30 3.37
N ASP A 95 8.70 -14.74 4.25
CA ASP A 95 9.55 -13.87 5.06
C ASP A 95 10.96 -13.83 4.49
N PHE A 96 11.39 -12.65 4.05
CA PHE A 96 12.71 -12.44 3.48
C PHE A 96 13.63 -11.71 4.46
N VAL A 97 14.08 -12.45 5.48
CA VAL A 97 14.97 -11.92 6.53
C VAL A 97 16.37 -12.50 6.34
N PRO A 98 17.43 -11.68 6.28
CA PRO A 98 18.79 -12.18 6.15
C PRO A 98 19.22 -13.04 7.34
N SER A 99 20.00 -14.07 7.11
CA SER A 99 20.43 -15.02 8.15
C SER A 99 21.23 -14.38 9.30
N TRP A 100 21.85 -13.21 9.08
CA TRP A 100 22.58 -12.50 10.13
C TRP A 100 21.68 -11.84 11.18
N THR A 101 20.37 -11.74 10.93
CA THR A 101 19.38 -11.29 11.92
C THR A 101 18.90 -12.42 12.81
N THR A 102 19.02 -13.68 12.36
CA THR A 102 18.58 -14.89 13.06
C THR A 102 19.77 -15.83 13.32
N THR A 103 20.73 -15.37 14.12
CA THR A 103 21.90 -16.17 14.53
C THR A 103 21.53 -17.11 15.69
N TRP A 104 22.52 -17.72 16.35
CA TRP A 104 22.30 -18.46 17.62
C TRP A 104 21.60 -17.63 18.69
N HIS A 105 21.67 -16.29 18.58
CA HIS A 105 20.96 -15.33 19.40
C HIS A 105 19.98 -14.60 18.48
N ARG A 106 18.70 -14.75 18.77
CA ARG A 106 17.68 -13.99 18.09
C ARG A 106 17.90 -12.50 18.33
N ARG A 107 17.81 -11.72 17.28
CA ARG A 107 17.91 -10.26 17.32
C ARG A 107 16.58 -9.66 16.90
N ASN A 108 16.06 -8.78 17.71
CA ASN A 108 14.85 -8.07 17.35
C ASN A 108 15.11 -7.13 16.16
N LEU A 109 14.27 -7.22 15.12
CA LEU A 109 14.43 -6.46 13.89
C LEU A 109 14.32 -4.95 14.08
N PHE A 110 13.64 -4.51 15.11
CA PHE A 110 13.30 -3.10 15.32
C PHE A 110 14.15 -2.44 16.42
N THR A 111 14.67 -3.20 17.37
CA THR A 111 15.34 -2.63 18.56
C THR A 111 16.77 -3.07 18.75
N ASP A 112 17.24 -4.17 18.14
CA ASP A 112 18.65 -4.55 18.21
C ASP A 112 19.51 -3.49 17.53
N PRO A 113 20.49 -2.87 18.23
CA PRO A 113 21.24 -1.73 17.70
C PRO A 113 22.11 -2.10 16.49
N GLU A 114 22.60 -3.33 16.39
CA GLU A 114 23.39 -3.78 15.23
C GLU A 114 22.50 -4.10 14.04
N VAL A 115 21.30 -4.67 14.26
CA VAL A 115 20.34 -4.92 13.20
C VAL A 115 19.85 -3.62 12.60
N THR A 116 19.40 -2.69 13.45
CA THR A 116 18.88 -1.40 12.97
C THR A 116 19.97 -0.54 12.32
N ALA A 117 21.24 -0.66 12.74
CA ALA A 117 22.35 -0.02 12.04
C ALA A 117 22.60 -0.65 10.66
N GLY A 118 22.53 -1.98 10.56
CA GLY A 118 22.67 -2.69 9.28
C GLY A 118 21.55 -2.38 8.30
N GLN A 119 20.30 -2.30 8.75
CA GLN A 119 19.14 -1.87 7.96
C GLN A 119 19.30 -0.44 7.44
N ALA A 120 19.66 0.49 8.31
CA ALA A 120 19.87 1.90 7.95
C ALA A 120 20.98 2.05 6.90
N GLU A 121 22.11 1.34 7.05
CA GLU A 121 23.20 1.36 6.07
C GLU A 121 22.79 0.77 4.73
N TYR A 122 21.99 -0.30 4.74
CA TYR A 122 21.43 -0.90 3.52
C TYR A 122 20.55 0.08 2.76
N LEU A 123 19.55 0.67 3.44
CA LEU A 123 18.64 1.65 2.85
C LEU A 123 19.39 2.87 2.32
N ARG A 124 20.33 3.42 3.09
CA ARG A 124 21.17 4.53 2.67
C ARG A 124 21.98 4.18 1.42
N THR A 125 22.56 2.97 1.36
CA THR A 125 23.35 2.51 0.21
C THR A 125 22.52 2.42 -1.06
N LEU A 126 21.31 1.83 -1.00
CA LEU A 126 20.41 1.76 -2.16
C LEU A 126 19.98 3.16 -2.60
N ALA A 127 19.52 4.00 -1.67
CA ALA A 127 19.11 5.36 -1.97
C ALA A 127 20.24 6.17 -2.62
N GLN A 128 21.46 6.08 -2.08
CA GLN A 128 22.64 6.78 -2.61
C GLN A 128 23.01 6.33 -4.04
N ALA A 129 22.90 5.04 -4.33
CA ALA A 129 23.18 4.52 -5.68
C ALA A 129 22.19 5.02 -6.74
N LEU A 130 21.00 5.45 -6.30
CA LEU A 130 19.91 5.93 -7.16
C LEU A 130 19.71 7.43 -7.12
N ALA A 131 20.40 8.17 -6.24
CA ALA A 131 20.15 9.59 -5.97
C ALA A 131 20.15 10.47 -7.23
N ASP A 132 21.10 10.22 -8.16
CA ASP A 132 21.26 10.96 -9.40
C ASP A 132 20.36 10.46 -10.55
N ARG A 133 19.55 9.44 -10.34
CA ARG A 133 18.66 8.90 -11.37
C ARG A 133 17.39 9.75 -11.46
N PRO A 134 17.10 10.39 -12.61
CA PRO A 134 15.95 11.30 -12.73
C PRO A 134 14.61 10.59 -12.50
N HIS A 135 14.51 9.31 -12.85
CA HIS A 135 13.32 8.48 -12.70
C HIS A 135 13.19 7.79 -11.33
N PHE A 136 14.13 8.01 -10.42
CA PHE A 136 14.01 7.51 -9.06
C PHE A 136 13.07 8.41 -8.24
N LEU A 137 11.90 7.88 -7.89
CA LEU A 137 10.92 8.58 -7.02
C LEU A 137 11.40 8.69 -5.58
N GLY A 138 11.95 7.61 -5.06
CA GLY A 138 12.36 7.48 -3.66
C GLY A 138 12.23 6.05 -3.15
N MET A 139 12.43 5.90 -1.83
CA MET A 139 12.37 4.60 -1.15
C MET A 139 11.06 4.46 -0.39
N THR A 140 10.47 3.24 -0.44
CA THR A 140 9.66 2.71 0.65
C THR A 140 10.60 1.95 1.59
N VAL A 141 10.54 2.21 2.90
CA VAL A 141 11.43 1.58 3.89
C VAL A 141 11.37 0.06 3.81
N GLY A 142 10.16 -0.50 3.66
CA GLY A 142 9.97 -1.92 3.48
C GLY A 142 8.50 -2.28 3.32
N ASN A 143 8.24 -3.45 2.74
CA ASN A 143 6.90 -3.96 2.53
C ASN A 143 6.31 -4.48 3.84
N GLU A 144 5.28 -3.83 4.32
CA GLU A 144 4.44 -4.30 5.44
C GLU A 144 5.23 -4.86 6.64
N THR A 145 6.37 -4.22 6.94
CA THR A 145 7.30 -4.66 8.00
C THR A 145 6.66 -4.73 9.38
N ASN A 146 5.54 -4.05 9.58
CA ASN A 146 4.75 -4.08 10.80
C ASN A 146 4.25 -5.49 11.14
N GLN A 147 4.07 -6.38 10.17
CA GLN A 147 3.64 -7.78 10.38
C GLN A 147 4.62 -8.55 11.27
N PHE A 148 5.92 -8.22 11.25
CA PHE A 148 6.92 -8.87 12.13
C PHE A 148 6.82 -8.49 13.60
N SER A 149 5.97 -7.53 13.98
CA SER A 149 5.93 -6.99 15.35
C SER A 149 4.83 -7.56 16.23
N SER A 150 3.87 -8.29 15.66
CA SER A 150 2.68 -8.77 16.38
C SER A 150 2.08 -10.02 15.75
N ASP A 151 1.09 -10.60 16.43
CA ASP A 151 0.26 -11.66 15.86
C ASP A 151 -0.44 -11.14 14.57
N PRO A 152 -0.66 -12.00 13.56
CA PRO A 152 -0.53 -13.45 13.56
C PRO A 152 0.86 -13.99 13.18
N HIS A 153 1.91 -13.17 13.10
CA HIS A 153 3.25 -13.66 12.78
C HIS A 153 3.65 -14.77 13.78
N PRO A 154 4.15 -15.94 13.32
CA PRO A 154 4.40 -17.10 14.19
C PRO A 154 5.50 -16.84 15.22
N ASP A 155 6.38 -15.88 14.98
CA ASP A 155 7.51 -15.53 15.82
C ASP A 155 7.76 -14.01 15.82
N PRO A 156 6.83 -13.21 16.43
CA PRO A 156 6.89 -11.76 16.33
C PRO A 156 8.00 -11.14 17.18
N ASP A 157 8.65 -10.14 16.62
CA ASP A 157 9.57 -9.23 17.31
C ASP A 157 8.76 -8.15 18.04
N ARG A 158 8.26 -8.47 19.22
CA ARG A 158 7.38 -7.56 19.97
C ARG A 158 8.12 -6.30 20.41
N ILE A 159 7.48 -5.16 20.17
CA ILE A 159 7.96 -3.81 20.48
C ILE A 159 6.82 -2.94 20.99
N THR A 160 7.16 -1.80 21.53
CA THR A 160 6.23 -0.74 21.92
C THR A 160 5.94 0.20 20.74
N GLU A 161 4.88 0.99 20.84
CA GLU A 161 4.57 2.05 19.87
C GLU A 161 5.72 3.06 19.73
N ALA A 162 6.36 3.44 20.84
CA ALA A 162 7.51 4.36 20.82
C ALA A 162 8.71 3.79 20.06
N GLU A 163 9.00 2.49 20.23
CA GLU A 163 10.07 1.80 19.50
C GLU A 163 9.76 1.68 18.02
N ALA A 164 8.50 1.40 17.66
CA ALA A 164 8.07 1.41 16.25
C ALA A 164 8.26 2.79 15.60
N ALA A 165 7.88 3.87 16.29
CA ALA A 165 8.06 5.24 15.81
C ALA A 165 9.54 5.61 15.63
N GLU A 166 10.39 5.24 16.60
CA GLU A 166 11.84 5.49 16.53
C GLU A 166 12.48 4.74 15.37
N TRP A 167 12.13 3.46 15.20
CA TRP A 167 12.61 2.66 14.07
C TRP A 167 12.21 3.26 12.73
N LEU A 168 10.95 3.62 12.54
CA LEU A 168 10.47 4.24 11.31
C LEU A 168 11.20 5.54 10.98
N ARG A 169 11.36 6.44 11.97
CA ARG A 169 12.08 7.71 11.77
C ARG A 169 13.54 7.46 11.38
N ARG A 170 14.20 6.51 12.04
CA ARG A 170 15.59 6.15 11.73
C ARG A 170 15.73 5.61 10.30
N MET A 171 14.82 4.74 9.86
CA MET A 171 14.87 4.14 8.52
C MET A 171 14.57 5.17 7.43
N VAL A 172 13.56 6.03 7.62
CA VAL A 172 13.28 7.14 6.70
C VAL A 172 14.45 8.12 6.63
N ALA A 173 15.06 8.46 7.77
CA ALA A 173 16.24 9.34 7.81
C ALA A 173 17.44 8.73 7.08
N ALA A 174 17.61 7.40 7.11
CA ALA A 174 18.67 6.71 6.35
C ALA A 174 18.44 6.83 4.83
N CYS A 175 17.20 6.69 4.38
CA CYS A 175 16.84 6.91 2.98
C CYS A 175 17.12 8.37 2.55
N GLU A 176 16.69 9.34 3.37
CA GLU A 176 16.92 10.78 3.12
C GLU A 176 18.41 11.12 3.08
N ALA A 177 19.22 10.52 3.96
CA ALA A 177 20.67 10.72 3.94
C ALA A 177 21.34 10.16 2.67
N GLY A 178 20.75 9.12 2.05
CA GLY A 178 21.22 8.54 0.78
C GLY A 178 20.80 9.34 -0.44
N ALA A 179 19.56 9.84 -0.47
CA ALA A 179 18.99 10.56 -1.61
C ALA A 179 18.09 11.72 -1.12
N PRO A 180 18.69 12.84 -0.72
CA PRO A 180 17.95 13.98 -0.17
C PRO A 180 16.88 14.53 -1.12
N GLY A 181 15.70 14.83 -0.56
CA GLY A 181 14.61 15.48 -1.30
C GLY A 181 13.83 14.55 -2.23
N ARG A 182 14.09 13.25 -2.19
CA ARG A 182 13.25 12.24 -2.85
C ARG A 182 12.06 11.85 -1.96
N THR A 183 11.08 11.18 -2.53
CA THR A 183 9.88 10.75 -1.81
C THR A 183 10.17 9.47 -1.02
N HIS A 184 10.54 9.62 0.26
CA HIS A 184 10.79 8.50 1.15
C HIS A 184 9.62 8.29 2.09
N LEU A 185 9.15 7.05 2.21
CA LEU A 185 7.98 6.68 3.01
C LEU A 185 8.12 5.26 3.55
N HIS A 186 7.13 4.81 4.29
CA HIS A 186 7.01 3.42 4.73
C HIS A 186 5.63 2.87 4.40
N ALA A 187 5.48 1.54 4.39
CA ALA A 187 4.23 0.86 4.15
C ALA A 187 3.86 -0.04 5.34
N SER A 188 2.58 -0.13 5.60
CA SER A 188 2.01 -1.01 6.62
C SER A 188 0.79 -1.73 6.07
N ASP A 189 0.59 -2.97 6.51
CA ASP A 189 -0.62 -3.72 6.24
C ASP A 189 -1.83 -3.21 7.04
N ASP A 190 -2.96 -3.89 6.90
CA ASP A 190 -4.24 -3.57 7.54
C ASP A 190 -4.18 -3.50 9.07
N ALA A 191 -3.25 -4.24 9.73
CA ALA A 191 -3.17 -4.30 11.18
C ALA A 191 -2.86 -2.92 11.79
N ALA A 192 -2.13 -2.07 11.11
CA ALA A 192 -1.87 -0.70 11.55
C ALA A 192 -3.17 0.11 11.68
N TRP A 193 -4.18 -0.18 10.86
CA TRP A 193 -5.46 0.52 10.83
C TRP A 193 -6.52 -0.12 11.72
N TYR A 194 -6.48 -1.44 11.90
CA TYR A 194 -7.58 -2.25 12.42
C TYR A 194 -7.30 -2.94 13.75
N ALA A 195 -6.03 -3.18 14.11
CA ALA A 195 -5.70 -3.95 15.30
C ALA A 195 -5.44 -3.05 16.52
N ASP A 196 -6.32 -3.16 17.54
CA ASP A 196 -6.08 -2.53 18.83
C ASP A 196 -4.80 -3.06 19.47
N GLY A 197 -4.01 -2.15 20.03
CA GLY A 197 -2.73 -2.50 20.69
C GLY A 197 -1.58 -2.87 19.74
N HIS A 198 -1.77 -2.81 18.41
CA HIS A 198 -0.68 -3.00 17.46
C HIS A 198 0.34 -1.86 17.59
N PRO A 199 1.68 -2.15 17.66
CA PRO A 199 2.70 -1.12 17.90
C PRO A 199 2.86 -0.12 16.76
N PHE A 200 2.58 -0.52 15.53
CA PHE A 200 2.44 0.43 14.42
C PHE A 200 1.02 0.99 14.39
N THR A 201 0.91 2.31 14.28
CA THR A 201 -0.37 3.01 14.44
C THR A 201 -0.73 3.83 13.20
N PRO A 202 -2.01 4.19 13.03
CA PRO A 202 -2.42 5.13 12.00
C PRO A 202 -1.65 6.46 12.05
N ALA A 203 -1.30 6.94 13.25
CA ALA A 203 -0.52 8.16 13.42
C ALA A 203 0.89 8.02 12.84
N HIS A 204 1.54 6.85 12.98
CA HIS A 204 2.82 6.60 12.34
C HIS A 204 2.70 6.63 10.81
N ALA A 205 1.69 5.96 10.25
CA ALA A 205 1.44 5.94 8.81
C ALA A 205 1.16 7.33 8.23
N ALA A 206 0.45 8.17 9.00
CA ALA A 206 0.03 9.50 8.56
C ALA A 206 1.03 10.63 8.87
N ARG A 207 2.09 10.40 9.67
CA ARG A 207 3.00 11.48 10.12
C ARG A 207 4.47 11.24 9.78
N ILE A 208 4.88 9.99 9.54
CA ILE A 208 6.27 9.65 9.25
C ILE A 208 6.44 9.42 7.74
N GLY A 209 7.50 10.00 7.14
CA GLY A 209 7.74 9.94 5.71
C GLY A 209 7.00 11.02 4.91
N ALA A 210 7.23 11.06 3.60
CA ALA A 210 6.81 12.13 2.70
C ALA A 210 5.29 12.17 2.45
N MET A 211 4.60 11.04 2.53
CA MET A 211 3.15 10.94 2.34
C MET A 211 2.58 9.75 3.13
N THR A 212 1.28 9.74 3.28
CA THR A 212 0.56 8.62 3.87
C THR A 212 0.45 7.49 2.85
N ASN A 213 0.65 6.26 3.30
CA ASN A 213 0.56 5.06 2.49
C ASN A 213 -0.58 4.16 2.98
N VAL A 214 -1.35 3.59 2.06
CA VAL A 214 -2.39 2.60 2.36
C VAL A 214 -2.32 1.42 1.39
N HIS A 215 -2.50 0.21 1.93
CA HIS A 215 -2.71 -1.02 1.19
C HIS A 215 -4.17 -1.45 1.37
N SER A 216 -4.86 -1.81 0.30
CA SER A 216 -6.29 -2.11 0.33
C SER A 216 -6.57 -3.52 -0.17
N TRP A 217 -6.74 -4.44 0.77
CA TRP A 217 -6.96 -5.84 0.47
C TRP A 217 -8.36 -6.32 0.89
N VAL A 218 -9.23 -6.53 -0.10
CA VAL A 218 -10.62 -6.94 0.14
C VAL A 218 -10.74 -8.40 0.58
N PHE A 219 -9.70 -9.21 0.43
CA PHE A 219 -9.67 -10.61 0.92
C PHE A 219 -9.46 -10.70 2.44
N ASN A 220 -9.14 -9.60 3.12
CA ASN A 220 -9.01 -9.55 4.57
C ASN A 220 -10.36 -9.32 5.29
N GLY A 221 -11.41 -9.96 4.81
CA GLY A 221 -12.73 -9.98 5.45
C GLY A 221 -13.82 -9.21 4.72
N THR A 222 -13.51 -8.23 3.87
CA THR A 222 -14.51 -7.38 3.21
C THR A 222 -15.31 -8.15 2.17
N ALA A 223 -14.66 -8.76 1.18
CA ALA A 223 -15.34 -9.49 0.12
C ALA A 223 -16.02 -10.76 0.62
N GLN A 224 -15.47 -11.40 1.66
CA GLN A 224 -16.08 -12.57 2.31
C GLN A 224 -17.40 -12.24 3.01
N ARG A 225 -17.49 -11.04 3.62
CA ARG A 225 -18.69 -10.62 4.37
C ARG A 225 -19.77 -10.06 3.46
N HIS A 226 -19.36 -9.26 2.48
CA HIS A 226 -20.28 -8.44 1.70
C HIS A 226 -20.49 -8.94 0.27
N GLY A 227 -19.58 -9.75 -0.25
CA GLY A 227 -19.56 -10.23 -1.62
C GLY A 227 -18.79 -9.32 -2.59
N PRO A 228 -18.41 -9.84 -3.78
CA PRO A 228 -17.47 -9.22 -4.68
C PRO A 228 -17.97 -7.93 -5.37
N SER A 229 -19.28 -7.70 -5.38
CA SER A 229 -19.92 -6.55 -6.06
C SER A 229 -20.65 -5.63 -5.08
N ALA A 230 -20.40 -5.78 -3.78
CA ALA A 230 -21.00 -4.93 -2.79
C ALA A 230 -20.30 -3.57 -2.72
N THR A 231 -21.04 -2.53 -2.33
CA THR A 231 -20.49 -1.20 -2.07
C THR A 231 -19.28 -1.27 -1.14
N ALA A 232 -19.33 -2.08 -0.08
CA ALA A 232 -18.22 -2.25 0.84
C ALA A 232 -16.94 -2.76 0.17
N THR A 233 -17.05 -3.68 -0.78
CA THR A 233 -15.91 -4.23 -1.51
C THR A 233 -15.35 -3.22 -2.53
N GLU A 234 -16.21 -2.54 -3.26
CA GLU A 234 -15.80 -1.56 -4.29
C GLU A 234 -15.32 -0.23 -3.68
N GLN A 235 -15.75 0.12 -2.44
CA GLN A 235 -15.39 1.33 -1.71
C GLN A 235 -14.26 1.12 -0.70
N HIS A 236 -13.74 -0.09 -0.52
CA HIS A 236 -12.75 -0.39 0.52
C HIS A 236 -11.51 0.49 0.44
N ALA A 237 -10.97 0.71 -0.76
CA ALA A 237 -9.83 1.59 -0.97
C ALA A 237 -10.14 3.05 -0.62
N ALA A 238 -11.30 3.55 -1.04
CA ALA A 238 -11.75 4.90 -0.68
C ALA A 238 -11.95 5.06 0.83
N TYR A 239 -12.48 4.04 1.50
CA TYR A 239 -12.61 4.01 2.95
C TYR A 239 -11.25 4.13 3.66
N LEU A 240 -10.24 3.33 3.27
CA LEU A 240 -8.91 3.39 3.86
C LEU A 240 -8.22 4.73 3.63
N ILE A 241 -8.36 5.30 2.43
CA ILE A 241 -7.85 6.63 2.11
C ILE A 241 -8.47 7.68 3.05
N GLU A 242 -9.79 7.64 3.25
CA GLU A 242 -10.46 8.60 4.13
C GLU A 242 -10.19 8.32 5.61
N LEU A 243 -10.06 7.04 6.03
CA LEU A 243 -9.68 6.65 7.37
C LEU A 243 -8.28 7.15 7.77
N ALA A 244 -7.38 7.24 6.80
CA ALA A 244 -6.00 7.66 7.05
C ALA A 244 -5.87 9.18 7.30
N LYS A 245 -6.72 10.01 6.71
CA LYS A 245 -6.58 11.47 6.71
C LYS A 245 -6.67 12.16 8.06
N PRO A 246 -7.57 11.79 8.99
CA PRO A 246 -7.68 12.48 10.27
C PRO A 246 -6.43 12.37 11.15
N TRP A 247 -5.57 11.38 10.90
CA TRP A 247 -4.33 11.19 11.65
C TRP A 247 -3.18 12.09 11.20
N ALA A 248 -3.29 12.70 10.02
CA ALA A 248 -2.28 13.60 9.49
C ALA A 248 -2.32 14.96 10.23
N GLU A 249 -1.14 15.56 10.44
CA GLU A 249 -1.03 16.91 10.99
C GLU A 249 -1.48 17.95 9.95
N GLU A 250 -1.11 17.73 8.69
CA GLU A 250 -1.47 18.58 7.57
C GLU A 250 -2.80 18.12 6.94
N PRO A 251 -3.83 18.99 6.81
CA PRO A 251 -5.15 18.62 6.28
C PRO A 251 -5.13 18.03 4.86
N HIS A 252 -4.14 18.42 4.06
CA HIS A 252 -3.97 18.02 2.66
C HIS A 252 -2.73 17.15 2.42
N ARG A 253 -2.33 16.37 3.43
CA ARG A 253 -1.23 15.42 3.27
C ARG A 253 -1.59 14.41 2.16
N PRO A 254 -0.71 14.22 1.15
CA PRO A 254 -0.97 13.26 0.08
C PRO A 254 -1.12 11.84 0.60
N VAL A 255 -2.04 11.09 0.00
CA VAL A 255 -2.26 9.67 0.28
C VAL A 255 -1.92 8.86 -0.98
N TRP A 256 -1.06 7.87 -0.84
CA TRP A 256 -0.73 6.90 -1.88
C TRP A 256 -1.41 5.56 -1.60
N LEU A 257 -2.34 5.16 -2.47
CA LEU A 257 -2.85 3.79 -2.50
C LEU A 257 -1.79 2.94 -3.19
N GLN A 258 -0.88 2.37 -2.41
CA GLN A 258 0.34 1.72 -2.92
C GLN A 258 0.12 0.25 -3.27
N GLU A 259 -0.90 -0.38 -2.66
CA GLU A 259 -1.34 -1.71 -3.04
C GLU A 259 -2.87 -1.79 -3.08
N VAL A 260 -3.36 -2.36 -4.17
CA VAL A 260 -4.75 -2.77 -4.38
C VAL A 260 -4.76 -3.79 -5.51
N GLY A 261 -5.61 -4.80 -5.42
CA GLY A 261 -5.69 -5.87 -6.41
C GLY A 261 -7.07 -6.52 -6.47
N ALA A 262 -7.27 -7.40 -7.46
CA ALA A 262 -8.50 -8.17 -7.65
C ALA A 262 -8.28 -9.66 -7.30
N PRO A 263 -8.23 -10.02 -6.00
CA PRO A 263 -7.82 -11.35 -5.56
C PRO A 263 -8.91 -12.41 -5.77
N ALA A 264 -8.68 -13.38 -6.65
CA ALA A 264 -9.53 -14.55 -6.80
C ALA A 264 -9.32 -15.51 -5.59
N PRO A 265 -10.37 -16.25 -5.12
CA PRO A 265 -11.74 -16.24 -5.63
C PRO A 265 -12.64 -15.13 -5.07
N HIS A 266 -12.12 -14.26 -4.19
CA HIS A 266 -12.89 -13.23 -3.49
C HIS A 266 -13.44 -12.16 -4.46
N VAL A 267 -12.67 -11.83 -5.49
CA VAL A 267 -13.11 -11.12 -6.69
C VAL A 267 -12.96 -12.09 -7.86
N PRO A 268 -14.04 -12.72 -8.33
CA PRO A 268 -13.96 -13.68 -9.41
C PRO A 268 -13.37 -13.08 -10.69
N PRO A 269 -12.64 -13.86 -11.51
CA PRO A 269 -11.97 -13.35 -12.72
C PRO A 269 -12.90 -12.57 -13.66
N GLU A 270 -14.16 -13.01 -13.81
CA GLU A 270 -15.19 -12.33 -14.63
C GLU A 270 -15.62 -10.98 -14.07
N ARG A 271 -15.34 -10.70 -12.80
CA ARG A 271 -15.61 -9.42 -12.12
C ARG A 271 -14.40 -8.52 -12.04
N ALA A 272 -13.19 -9.03 -12.28
CA ALA A 272 -11.95 -8.32 -12.05
C ALA A 272 -11.90 -6.95 -12.75
N GLY A 273 -12.28 -6.87 -14.03
CA GLY A 273 -12.31 -5.60 -14.76
C GLY A 273 -13.30 -4.58 -14.18
N ALA A 274 -14.52 -5.00 -13.85
CA ALA A 274 -15.54 -4.13 -13.26
C ALA A 274 -15.11 -3.65 -11.86
N PHE A 275 -14.55 -4.54 -11.04
CA PHE A 275 -13.99 -4.22 -9.73
C PHE A 275 -12.83 -3.20 -9.85
N THR A 276 -11.92 -3.40 -10.81
CA THR A 276 -10.80 -2.48 -11.05
C THR A 276 -11.32 -1.07 -11.37
N THR A 277 -12.26 -0.97 -12.32
CA THR A 277 -12.85 0.32 -12.67
C THR A 277 -13.54 1.00 -11.49
N ALA A 278 -14.35 0.26 -10.73
CA ALA A 278 -15.07 0.80 -9.58
C ALA A 278 -14.09 1.27 -8.47
N THR A 279 -13.14 0.42 -8.12
CA THR A 279 -12.14 0.71 -7.09
C THR A 279 -11.30 1.95 -7.42
N VAL A 280 -10.78 2.04 -8.66
CA VAL A 280 -9.99 3.20 -9.11
C VAL A 280 -10.83 4.47 -9.07
N ARG A 281 -12.04 4.45 -9.61
CA ARG A 281 -12.93 5.63 -9.60
C ARG A 281 -13.26 6.08 -8.18
N ASN A 282 -13.57 5.15 -7.28
CA ASN A 282 -13.88 5.44 -5.89
C ASN A 282 -12.67 5.99 -5.13
N ALA A 283 -11.48 5.45 -5.34
CA ALA A 283 -10.24 5.94 -4.74
C ALA A 283 -9.94 7.38 -5.20
N LEU A 284 -10.08 7.66 -6.48
CA LEU A 284 -9.82 8.97 -7.06
C LEU A 284 -10.92 10.01 -6.77
N ASP A 285 -12.07 9.58 -6.27
CA ASP A 285 -13.10 10.47 -5.71
C ASP A 285 -12.73 10.99 -4.31
N CYS A 286 -11.65 10.49 -3.71
CA CYS A 286 -11.07 11.04 -2.49
C CYS A 286 -10.13 12.20 -2.82
N PRO A 287 -10.23 13.35 -2.13
CA PRO A 287 -9.24 14.41 -2.24
C PRO A 287 -7.83 13.95 -1.84
N ASP A 288 -6.81 14.64 -2.34
CA ASP A 288 -5.41 14.48 -1.94
C ASP A 288 -4.79 13.09 -2.23
N VAL A 289 -5.39 12.31 -3.13
CA VAL A 289 -4.78 11.07 -3.62
C VAL A 289 -3.62 11.41 -4.54
N TRP A 290 -2.40 10.97 -4.16
CA TRP A 290 -1.20 11.12 -4.99
C TRP A 290 -1.23 10.16 -6.17
N GLY A 291 -1.66 8.92 -5.94
CA GLY A 291 -1.72 7.90 -6.98
C GLY A 291 -2.25 6.56 -6.51
N VAL A 292 -2.40 5.67 -7.48
CA VAL A 292 -2.86 4.29 -7.31
C VAL A 292 -1.83 3.35 -7.94
N THR A 293 -1.36 2.36 -7.17
CA THR A 293 -0.41 1.34 -7.64
C THR A 293 -1.05 -0.03 -7.48
N TRP A 294 -1.24 -0.72 -8.59
CA TRP A 294 -1.92 -2.01 -8.61
C TRP A 294 -0.97 -3.15 -8.21
N TRP A 295 -1.44 -4.11 -7.49
CA TRP A 295 -0.76 -5.38 -7.23
C TRP A 295 -1.37 -6.46 -8.12
N SER A 296 -0.66 -6.98 -9.13
CA SER A 296 0.73 -6.69 -9.51
C SER A 296 0.85 -6.56 -11.03
N SER A 297 2.07 -6.42 -11.55
CA SER A 297 2.27 -6.30 -13.01
C SER A 297 1.96 -7.60 -13.74
N HIS A 298 2.56 -8.70 -13.32
CA HIS A 298 2.42 -10.00 -13.98
C HIS A 298 2.02 -11.07 -12.97
N ASP A 299 1.34 -12.10 -13.48
CA ASP A 299 1.05 -13.31 -12.73
C ASP A 299 2.34 -14.01 -12.31
N VAL A 300 2.28 -14.75 -11.21
CA VAL A 300 3.39 -15.59 -10.75
C VAL A 300 3.47 -16.85 -11.59
N ASP A 301 4.69 -17.25 -11.97
CA ASP A 301 4.92 -18.52 -12.67
C ASP A 301 4.53 -19.70 -11.77
N ARG A 302 3.57 -20.50 -12.23
CA ARG A 302 3.07 -21.68 -11.49
C ARG A 302 4.08 -22.82 -11.34
N SER A 303 5.28 -22.72 -11.92
CA SER A 303 6.40 -23.60 -11.61
C SER A 303 7.01 -23.32 -10.23
N LEU A 304 6.77 -22.13 -9.66
CA LEU A 304 7.16 -21.78 -8.30
C LEU A 304 6.07 -22.25 -7.32
N ALA A 305 6.48 -22.94 -6.24
CA ALA A 305 5.60 -23.52 -5.26
C ALA A 305 5.41 -22.62 -4.02
N ASP A 306 4.50 -23.04 -3.14
CA ASP A 306 4.26 -22.53 -1.79
C ASP A 306 3.61 -21.12 -1.73
N PHE A 307 3.14 -20.59 -2.85
CA PHE A 307 2.30 -19.39 -2.85
C PHE A 307 0.85 -19.75 -2.44
N PRO A 308 0.16 -18.88 -1.69
CA PRO A 308 -1.29 -18.94 -1.61
C PRO A 308 -1.90 -18.87 -3.01
N GLU A 309 -2.96 -19.65 -3.27
CA GLU A 309 -3.54 -19.74 -4.63
C GLU A 309 -3.92 -18.38 -5.23
N LEU A 310 -4.36 -17.42 -4.40
CA LEU A 310 -4.72 -16.08 -4.85
C LEU A 310 -3.53 -15.28 -5.43
N GLU A 311 -2.29 -15.57 -5.01
CA GLU A 311 -1.10 -14.82 -5.44
C GLU A 311 -0.70 -15.11 -6.88
N TYR A 312 -1.02 -16.30 -7.40
CA TYR A 312 -0.63 -16.69 -8.75
C TYR A 312 -1.25 -15.83 -9.83
N ASP A 313 -2.45 -15.29 -9.63
CA ASP A 313 -3.26 -14.68 -10.67
C ASP A 313 -3.60 -13.19 -10.38
N LEU A 314 -2.80 -12.49 -9.56
CA LEU A 314 -3.01 -11.07 -9.22
C LEU A 314 -2.54 -10.08 -10.28
N GLY A 315 -1.78 -10.52 -11.27
CA GLY A 315 -1.22 -9.67 -12.32
C GLY A 315 -2.27 -8.94 -13.17
N LEU A 316 -1.92 -7.73 -13.62
CA LEU A 316 -2.61 -7.05 -14.72
C LEU A 316 -2.37 -7.75 -16.05
N LEU A 317 -1.22 -8.41 -16.15
CA LEU A 317 -0.78 -9.20 -17.27
C LEU A 317 -0.56 -10.66 -16.82
N THR A 318 -0.74 -11.58 -17.75
CA THR A 318 -0.33 -12.97 -17.54
C THR A 318 1.19 -13.08 -17.47
N ASN A 319 1.71 -14.21 -17.01
CA ASN A 319 3.14 -14.46 -16.96
C ASN A 319 3.80 -14.42 -18.36
N ASP A 320 3.05 -14.65 -19.44
CA ASP A 320 3.48 -14.48 -20.84
C ASP A 320 3.12 -13.09 -21.43
N ARG A 321 2.94 -12.08 -20.57
CA ARG A 321 2.74 -10.65 -20.89
C ARG A 321 1.45 -10.31 -21.64
N ARG A 322 0.43 -11.17 -21.63
CA ARG A 322 -0.89 -10.84 -22.22
C ARG A 322 -1.73 -10.03 -21.23
N VAL A 323 -2.38 -8.98 -21.73
CA VAL A 323 -3.24 -8.12 -20.90
C VAL A 323 -4.48 -8.89 -20.42
N LYS A 324 -4.73 -8.86 -19.12
CA LYS A 324 -5.91 -9.45 -18.48
C LYS A 324 -7.06 -8.43 -18.36
N PRO A 325 -8.29 -8.86 -18.04
CA PRO A 325 -9.43 -7.94 -17.89
C PRO A 325 -9.19 -6.79 -16.90
N ALA A 326 -8.49 -7.04 -15.79
CA ALA A 326 -8.11 -6.00 -14.83
C ALA A 326 -7.13 -5.00 -15.46
N GLY A 327 -6.14 -5.48 -16.23
CA GLY A 327 -5.16 -4.64 -16.93
C GLY A 327 -5.81 -3.76 -18.00
N ALA A 328 -6.70 -4.32 -18.80
CA ALA A 328 -7.45 -3.54 -19.79
C ALA A 328 -8.32 -2.46 -19.12
N ALA A 329 -9.03 -2.81 -18.04
CA ALA A 329 -9.86 -1.87 -17.31
C ALA A 329 -9.05 -0.74 -16.65
N LEU A 330 -7.86 -1.05 -16.11
CA LEU A 330 -6.97 -0.04 -15.56
C LEU A 330 -6.45 0.90 -16.66
N ALA A 331 -5.99 0.36 -17.78
CA ALA A 331 -5.49 1.15 -18.92
C ALA A 331 -6.58 2.09 -19.48
N GLU A 332 -7.82 1.61 -19.61
CA GLU A 332 -8.97 2.43 -20.01
C GLU A 332 -9.23 3.55 -18.99
N ALA A 333 -9.26 3.24 -17.69
CA ALA A 333 -9.46 4.23 -16.64
C ALA A 333 -8.36 5.30 -16.64
N VAL A 334 -7.10 4.91 -16.82
CA VAL A 334 -5.96 5.82 -16.94
C VAL A 334 -6.12 6.75 -18.14
N ALA A 335 -6.47 6.21 -19.30
CA ALA A 335 -6.66 6.98 -20.52
C ALA A 335 -7.83 8.00 -20.39
N GLU A 336 -8.97 7.56 -19.83
CA GLU A 336 -10.14 8.42 -19.58
C GLU A 336 -9.78 9.58 -18.64
N LEU A 337 -9.11 9.26 -17.51
CA LEU A 337 -8.76 10.24 -16.49
C LEU A 337 -7.74 11.27 -16.99
N ARG A 338 -6.76 10.86 -17.79
CA ARG A 338 -5.80 11.81 -18.38
C ARG A 338 -6.47 12.83 -19.30
N GLN A 339 -7.54 12.44 -19.98
CA GLN A 339 -8.28 13.33 -20.88
C GLN A 339 -9.26 14.25 -20.14
N SER A 340 -9.86 13.78 -19.05
CA SER A 340 -11.00 14.42 -18.41
C SER A 340 -10.81 14.74 -16.93
N TRP A 341 -9.58 14.63 -16.39
CA TRP A 341 -9.32 14.83 -14.97
C TRP A 341 -9.88 16.13 -14.42
N ARG A 342 -10.61 16.01 -13.34
CA ARG A 342 -11.02 17.13 -12.51
C ARG A 342 -10.77 16.76 -11.06
N PRO A 343 -10.22 17.69 -10.25
CA PRO A 343 -10.07 17.46 -8.81
C PRO A 343 -11.41 17.06 -8.20
N PRO A 344 -11.43 16.05 -7.32
CA PRO A 344 -12.63 15.65 -6.63
C PRO A 344 -13.14 16.80 -5.75
N ARG A 345 -14.46 16.87 -5.58
CA ARG A 345 -15.06 17.82 -4.63
C ARG A 345 -14.73 17.39 -3.20
N ALA A 346 -14.64 18.36 -2.31
CA ALA A 346 -14.52 18.07 -0.89
C ALA A 346 -15.66 17.14 -0.41
N ARG A 347 -15.36 16.29 0.56
CA ARG A 347 -16.34 15.45 1.25
C ARG A 347 -16.92 16.25 2.40
N THR A 348 -18.16 16.63 2.28
CA THR A 348 -18.79 17.59 3.23
C THR A 348 -19.31 16.95 4.50
N THR A 349 -19.58 15.65 4.49
CA THR A 349 -20.10 14.89 5.64
C THR A 349 -18.98 13.98 6.17
N ALA A 350 -18.67 14.07 7.46
CA ALA A 350 -17.68 13.23 8.11
C ALA A 350 -18.28 12.35 9.19
N LEU A 351 -17.88 11.08 9.23
CA LEU A 351 -18.20 10.14 10.29
C LEU A 351 -17.18 10.26 11.43
N VAL A 352 -17.66 10.35 12.67
CA VAL A 352 -16.82 10.48 13.87
C VAL A 352 -16.23 9.14 14.28
N LEU A 353 -14.93 9.09 14.49
CA LEU A 353 -14.21 7.94 15.04
C LEU A 353 -13.84 8.21 16.50
N HIS A 354 -14.38 7.38 17.41
CA HIS A 354 -14.10 7.43 18.84
C HIS A 354 -13.03 6.41 19.25
N GLY A 355 -12.29 6.71 20.32
CA GLY A 355 -11.30 5.81 20.89
C GLY A 355 -10.10 5.56 19.97
N ALA A 356 -9.77 6.54 19.15
CA ALA A 356 -8.72 6.46 18.15
C ALA A 356 -7.30 6.58 18.72
N ASP A 357 -7.16 6.75 20.03
CA ASP A 357 -5.91 6.88 20.77
C ASP A 357 -5.09 5.57 20.88
N GLY A 358 -5.57 4.49 20.28
CA GLY A 358 -4.91 3.18 20.30
C GLY A 358 -5.32 2.30 21.48
N SER A 359 -6.19 2.77 22.37
CA SER A 359 -6.61 2.03 23.57
C SER A 359 -7.90 1.19 23.38
N GLY A 360 -8.53 1.26 22.22
CA GLY A 360 -9.75 0.51 21.88
C GLY A 360 -10.64 1.30 20.93
N GLY A 361 -10.57 1.03 19.67
CA GLY A 361 -11.34 1.75 18.64
C GLY A 361 -10.93 1.42 17.22
N ARG A 362 -9.70 0.94 17.02
CA ARG A 362 -9.23 0.51 15.70
C ARG A 362 -9.98 -0.73 15.21
N ALA A 363 -10.32 -1.67 16.09
CA ALA A 363 -11.11 -2.84 15.73
C ALA A 363 -12.52 -2.47 15.18
N ALA A 364 -13.09 -1.34 15.59
CA ALA A 364 -14.33 -0.84 15.00
C ALA A 364 -14.19 -0.42 13.54
N CYS A 365 -12.96 -0.11 13.10
CA CYS A 365 -12.63 0.29 11.72
C CYS A 365 -12.43 -0.91 10.79
N ALA A 366 -12.23 -2.11 11.33
CA ALA A 366 -12.05 -3.31 10.51
C ALA A 366 -13.35 -3.72 9.79
N PRO A 367 -13.28 -4.47 8.67
CA PRO A 367 -14.45 -5.01 7.99
C PRO A 367 -15.38 -5.78 8.94
N GLY A 368 -16.64 -5.36 9.03
CA GLY A 368 -17.62 -5.87 9.99
C GLY A 368 -17.64 -5.14 11.33
N GLY A 369 -16.71 -4.24 11.59
CA GLY A 369 -16.73 -3.36 12.75
C GLY A 369 -17.78 -2.24 12.63
N ALA A 370 -18.23 -1.71 13.77
CA ALA A 370 -19.35 -0.77 13.79
C ALA A 370 -19.10 0.52 13.00
N TYR A 371 -17.88 1.04 13.06
CA TYR A 371 -17.47 2.23 12.30
C TYR A 371 -17.42 1.96 10.80
N PHE A 372 -16.77 0.85 10.41
CA PHE A 372 -16.73 0.40 9.02
C PHE A 372 -18.13 0.28 8.42
N GLU A 373 -19.03 -0.43 9.13
CA GLU A 373 -20.40 -0.65 8.66
C GLU A 373 -21.20 0.66 8.55
N ALA A 374 -21.00 1.61 9.47
CA ALA A 374 -21.65 2.92 9.40
C ALA A 374 -21.16 3.72 8.19
N TRP A 375 -19.83 3.74 7.95
CA TRP A 375 -19.23 4.41 6.78
C TRP A 375 -19.76 3.82 5.47
N MET A 376 -19.81 2.48 5.38
CA MET A 376 -20.29 1.78 4.18
C MET A 376 -21.79 2.00 3.92
N ARG A 377 -22.61 2.13 4.97
CA ARG A 377 -24.03 2.50 4.81
C ARG A 377 -24.16 3.89 4.22
N LEU A 378 -23.46 4.88 4.76
CA LEU A 378 -23.46 6.23 4.18
C LEU A 378 -23.04 6.21 2.70
N ALA A 379 -22.00 5.46 2.37
CA ALA A 379 -21.55 5.32 1.00
C ALA A 379 -22.61 4.65 0.09
N ALA A 380 -23.30 3.61 0.58
CA ALA A 380 -24.38 2.95 -0.15
C ALA A 380 -25.60 3.85 -0.38
N ASP A 381 -25.84 4.80 0.51
CA ASP A 381 -26.90 5.82 0.39
C ASP A 381 -26.47 7.00 -0.52
N GLY A 382 -25.30 6.92 -1.15
CA GLY A 382 -24.78 7.94 -2.06
C GLY A 382 -24.11 9.13 -1.37
N VAL A 383 -23.92 9.07 -0.06
CA VAL A 383 -23.09 10.01 0.67
C VAL A 383 -21.62 9.72 0.36
N ARG A 384 -20.78 10.73 0.34
CA ARG A 384 -19.32 10.61 0.21
C ARG A 384 -18.70 10.90 1.58
N PRO A 385 -18.69 9.93 2.53
CA PRO A 385 -18.27 10.22 3.88
C PRO A 385 -16.76 10.39 3.99
N ALA A 386 -16.33 11.45 4.68
CA ALA A 386 -14.99 11.58 5.23
C ALA A 386 -14.92 10.90 6.61
N CYS A 387 -13.71 10.82 7.19
CA CYS A 387 -13.50 10.40 8.57
C CYS A 387 -12.97 11.60 9.39
N VAL A 388 -13.34 11.68 10.67
CA VAL A 388 -12.83 12.67 11.62
C VAL A 388 -12.66 12.02 12.99
N LEU A 389 -11.58 12.35 13.72
CA LEU A 389 -11.41 11.92 15.10
C LEU A 389 -12.35 12.69 16.01
N ALA A 390 -12.82 12.04 17.08
CA ALA A 390 -13.77 12.66 18.03
C ALA A 390 -13.23 13.95 18.66
N GLU A 391 -11.92 14.00 18.96
CA GLU A 391 -11.23 15.17 19.48
C GLU A 391 -11.15 16.33 18.48
N GLU A 392 -11.26 16.05 17.19
CA GLU A 392 -11.22 17.04 16.10
C GLU A 392 -12.62 17.44 15.60
N ALA A 393 -13.66 16.68 15.99
CA ALA A 393 -15.02 16.88 15.51
C ALA A 393 -15.63 18.24 15.90
N ALA A 394 -15.08 18.90 16.92
CA ALA A 394 -15.47 20.26 17.34
C ALA A 394 -14.51 21.36 16.84
N ASP A 395 -13.41 21.01 16.16
CA ASP A 395 -12.44 21.96 15.59
C ASP A 395 -12.94 22.50 14.24
N ALA A 396 -13.64 23.64 14.29
CA ALA A 396 -14.24 24.25 13.10
C ALA A 396 -13.20 24.65 12.04
N GLU A 397 -11.98 25.04 12.44
CA GLU A 397 -10.93 25.43 11.50
C GLU A 397 -10.39 24.21 10.75
N ARG A 398 -10.13 23.12 11.46
CA ARG A 398 -9.67 21.87 10.88
C ARG A 398 -10.71 21.21 9.98
N LEU A 399 -11.98 21.23 10.39
CA LEU A 399 -13.09 20.75 9.55
C LEU A 399 -13.22 21.58 8.28
N ALA A 400 -13.18 22.91 8.38
CA ALA A 400 -13.27 23.82 7.25
C ALA A 400 -12.09 23.65 6.27
N ALA A 401 -10.86 23.44 6.77
CA ALA A 401 -9.69 23.20 5.95
C ALA A 401 -9.84 21.94 5.07
N ARG A 402 -10.60 20.91 5.55
CA ARG A 402 -10.92 19.68 4.80
C ARG A 402 -12.23 19.77 4.02
N GLY A 403 -12.93 20.93 4.08
CA GLY A 403 -14.23 21.14 3.44
C GLY A 403 -15.40 20.40 4.10
N ILE A 404 -15.24 19.97 5.36
CA ILE A 404 -16.27 19.27 6.13
C ILE A 404 -17.21 20.31 6.75
N SER A 405 -18.52 20.17 6.53
CA SER A 405 -19.57 21.05 7.06
C SER A 405 -20.58 20.32 7.95
N GLU A 406 -20.56 19.00 7.93
CA GLU A 406 -21.47 18.14 8.70
C GLU A 406 -20.67 17.01 9.36
N VAL A 407 -20.98 16.74 10.62
CA VAL A 407 -20.37 15.66 11.41
C VAL A 407 -21.49 14.73 11.88
N VAL A 408 -21.33 13.42 11.64
CA VAL A 408 -22.32 12.38 11.92
C VAL A 408 -21.73 11.35 12.88
N GLU A 409 -22.48 11.01 13.92
CA GLU A 409 -22.11 9.92 14.83
C GLU A 409 -22.46 8.55 14.22
N PRO A 410 -21.62 7.51 14.39
CA PRO A 410 -21.91 6.18 13.86
C PRO A 410 -23.25 5.59 14.30
N ARG A 411 -23.69 5.91 15.53
CA ARG A 411 -24.99 5.49 16.10
C ARG A 411 -26.18 6.13 15.41
N ASP A 412 -26.02 7.29 14.79
CA ASP A 412 -27.08 8.04 14.12
C ASP A 412 -27.25 7.61 12.65
N VAL A 413 -26.36 6.76 12.13
CA VAL A 413 -26.49 6.17 10.80
C VAL A 413 -27.50 5.02 10.85
N PRO A 414 -28.63 5.09 10.13
CA PRO A 414 -29.67 4.08 10.19
C PRO A 414 -29.13 2.68 9.81
N PRO A 415 -29.60 1.60 10.43
CA PRO A 415 -29.28 0.25 10.00
C PRO A 415 -29.82 -0.01 8.60
N THR A 416 -29.09 -0.79 7.81
CA THR A 416 -29.59 -1.21 6.48
C THR A 416 -30.93 -1.92 6.61
N PRO A 417 -31.98 -1.53 5.86
CA PRO A 417 -33.24 -2.25 5.86
C PRO A 417 -32.98 -3.73 5.53
N GLN A 418 -33.40 -4.63 6.43
CA GLN A 418 -33.35 -6.06 6.12
C GLN A 418 -34.18 -6.31 4.87
N ARG A 419 -33.59 -6.78 3.78
CA ARG A 419 -34.38 -7.29 2.65
C ARG A 419 -35.28 -8.40 3.18
N PRO A 420 -36.60 -8.33 2.95
CA PRO A 420 -37.50 -9.43 3.32
C PRO A 420 -36.95 -10.70 2.65
N GLY A 421 -36.68 -11.73 3.45
CA GLY A 421 -36.29 -13.03 2.93
C GLY A 421 -37.30 -13.51 1.89
N PRO A 422 -36.87 -14.33 0.91
CA PRO A 422 -37.81 -14.91 -0.05
C PRO A 422 -38.93 -15.58 0.74
N ARG A 423 -40.17 -15.16 0.49
CA ARG A 423 -41.34 -15.85 1.04
C ARG A 423 -41.33 -17.24 0.42
N GLY A 424 -41.14 -18.25 1.29
CA GLY A 424 -41.19 -19.67 0.92
C GLY A 424 -42.56 -20.11 0.41
#